data_31cfec8f7f99f3e64e4159edde7cc53f
#
_entry.id   31cfec8f7f99f3e64e4159edde7cc53f
#
_cell.length_a   1.000
_cell.length_b   1.000
_cell.length_c   1.000
_cell.angle_alpha   90.00
_cell.angle_beta   90.00
_cell.angle_gamma   90.00
#
_symmetry.space_group_name_H-M   'P 1'
#
loop_
_entity.id
_entity.type
_entity.pdbx_description
1 polymer ?
#
loop_
_entity_poly.entity_id
_entity_poly.type
_entity_poly.pdbx_seq_one_letter_code
_entity_poly.pdbx_strand_id
1 'polypeptide(L)'
;MSDWFIIRKDVPPWVRWAAPFITWGVIVLLWILLPYWEGPHFSLLPTPLGVIRSFKLLWTEYDLLGNVFMSWWRIAQAFFWCAVVAIPLGILMSSYRWLFELINPVAAPMRAMPLTAFLPAFIALFGIDETEKIAFLWFGMFFYLLAVVVEEVNRVDNALLETAYTLGANQR
;
A
#
# COMPACT_ATOMS: atom_id res chain seq x y z
N MET A 1 29.37 31.45 -8.08
CA MET A 1 28.07 30.74 -8.10
C MET A 1 28.32 29.36 -7.58
N SER A 2 27.58 28.96 -6.58
CA SER A 2 27.85 27.70 -5.85
C SER A 2 27.65 26.47 -6.75
N ASP A 3 28.59 25.58 -6.80
CA ASP A 3 28.60 24.31 -7.55
C ASP A 3 27.45 23.34 -7.20
N TRP A 4 26.59 23.74 -6.24
CA TRP A 4 25.48 22.95 -5.73
C TRP A 4 24.28 22.87 -6.68
N PHE A 5 24.19 23.75 -7.68
CA PHE A 5 23.07 23.82 -8.63
C PHE A 5 23.41 23.21 -10.00
N ILE A 6 24.48 22.42 -10.10
CA ILE A 6 24.82 21.70 -11.32
C ILE A 6 23.97 20.42 -11.39
N ILE A 7 23.18 20.27 -12.45
CA ILE A 7 22.28 19.13 -12.66
C ILE A 7 23.09 17.83 -12.70
N ARG A 8 22.68 16.84 -11.88
CA ARG A 8 23.28 15.50 -11.77
C ARG A 8 24.74 15.45 -11.31
N LYS A 9 25.27 16.51 -10.72
CA LYS A 9 26.60 16.47 -10.09
C LYS A 9 26.55 15.60 -8.84
N ASP A 10 27.55 14.75 -8.70
CA ASP A 10 27.72 13.94 -7.49
C ASP A 10 27.97 14.82 -6.27
N VAL A 11 27.24 14.55 -5.20
CA VAL A 11 27.40 15.23 -3.92
C VAL A 11 28.53 14.59 -3.09
N PRO A 12 29.25 15.36 -2.28
CA PRO A 12 30.27 14.82 -1.38
C PRO A 12 29.72 13.71 -0.48
N PRO A 13 30.54 12.70 -0.12
CA PRO A 13 30.10 11.57 0.69
C PRO A 13 29.46 11.97 2.02
N TRP A 14 29.99 12.99 2.66
CA TRP A 14 29.44 13.49 3.93
C TRP A 14 28.00 14.02 3.78
N VAL A 15 27.64 14.63 2.64
CA VAL A 15 26.28 15.08 2.36
C VAL A 15 25.31 13.90 2.24
N ARG A 16 25.73 12.81 1.58
CA ARG A 16 24.92 11.60 1.45
C ARG A 16 24.53 11.00 2.82
N TRP A 17 25.47 11.10 3.78
CA TRP A 17 25.22 10.62 5.14
C TRP A 17 24.50 11.65 6.01
N ALA A 18 24.84 12.91 5.92
CA ALA A 18 24.29 13.96 6.75
C ALA A 18 22.84 14.34 6.34
N ALA A 19 22.52 14.36 5.05
CA ALA A 19 21.21 14.79 4.57
C ALA A 19 20.03 14.02 5.18
N PRO A 20 20.01 12.67 5.27
CA PRO A 20 18.93 11.96 5.91
C PRO A 20 18.75 12.34 7.39
N PHE A 21 19.85 12.48 8.14
CA PHE A 21 19.79 12.87 9.55
C PHE A 21 19.29 14.30 9.74
N ILE A 22 19.69 15.22 8.87
CA ILE A 22 19.18 16.60 8.89
C ILE A 22 17.69 16.61 8.59
N THR A 23 17.25 15.88 7.55
CA THR A 23 15.82 15.79 7.18
C THR A 23 14.99 15.24 8.33
N TRP A 24 15.39 14.11 8.93
CA TRP A 24 14.71 13.55 10.09
C TRP A 24 14.77 14.48 11.30
N GLY A 25 15.91 15.14 11.53
CA GLY A 25 16.06 16.12 12.59
C GLY A 25 15.09 17.29 12.44
N VAL A 26 14.93 17.82 11.24
CA VAL A 26 13.95 18.88 10.95
C VAL A 26 12.52 18.40 11.16
N ILE A 27 12.17 17.20 10.70
CA ILE A 27 10.82 16.62 10.89
C ILE A 27 10.51 16.46 12.39
N VAL A 28 11.44 15.90 13.16
CA VAL A 28 11.27 15.71 14.60
C VAL A 28 11.19 17.05 15.32
N LEU A 29 12.04 18.02 14.94
CA LEU A 29 11.99 19.35 15.51
C LEU A 29 10.65 20.05 15.25
N LEU A 30 10.15 19.97 14.02
CA LEU A 30 8.82 20.48 13.67
C LEU A 30 7.73 19.78 14.49
N TRP A 31 7.79 18.44 14.64
CA TRP A 31 6.84 17.72 15.47
C TRP A 31 6.86 18.13 16.95
N ILE A 32 8.05 18.47 17.49
CA ILE A 32 8.17 18.98 18.86
C ILE A 32 7.57 20.40 18.98
N LEU A 33 7.79 21.26 17.99
CA LEU A 33 7.41 22.67 18.07
C LEU A 33 5.94 22.92 17.69
N LEU A 34 5.39 22.20 16.71
CA LEU A 34 4.04 22.42 16.21
C LEU A 34 2.93 22.31 17.27
N PRO A 35 2.95 21.38 18.25
CA PRO A 35 1.93 21.32 19.29
C PRO A 35 1.89 22.53 20.22
N TYR A 36 2.97 23.30 20.29
CA TYR A 36 3.06 24.52 21.10
C TYR A 36 2.69 25.79 20.31
N TRP A 37 2.43 25.65 19.00
CA TRP A 37 1.96 26.77 18.19
C TRP A 37 0.52 27.09 18.55
N GLU A 38 0.25 28.35 18.90
CA GLU A 38 -1.07 28.82 19.30
C GLU A 38 -2.02 28.84 18.07
N GLY A 39 -2.75 27.73 17.86
CA GLY A 39 -3.76 27.62 16.82
C GLY A 39 -4.70 26.46 17.07
N PRO A 40 -6.02 26.61 16.77
CA PRO A 40 -7.02 25.59 17.09
C PRO A 40 -6.78 24.24 16.42
N HIS A 41 -6.01 24.21 15.33
CA HIS A 41 -5.73 22.99 14.58
C HIS A 41 -4.52 22.20 15.10
N PHE A 42 -3.55 22.87 15.73
CA PHE A 42 -2.33 22.21 16.22
C PHE A 42 -2.47 21.62 17.62
N SER A 43 -3.51 22.01 18.38
CA SER A 43 -3.84 21.41 19.66
C SER A 43 -4.23 19.93 19.57
N LEU A 44 -4.61 19.45 18.38
CA LEU A 44 -4.92 18.04 18.13
C LEU A 44 -3.66 17.19 17.87
N LEU A 45 -2.50 17.81 17.65
CA LEU A 45 -1.26 17.10 17.38
C LEU A 45 -0.62 16.66 18.72
N PRO A 46 -0.50 15.36 19.00
CA PRO A 46 0.11 14.91 20.26
C PRO A 46 1.61 15.22 20.28
N THR A 47 2.11 15.63 21.45
CA THR A 47 3.55 15.79 21.66
C THR A 47 4.26 14.44 21.63
N PRO A 48 5.55 14.36 21.25
CA PRO A 48 6.31 13.10 21.29
C PRO A 48 6.27 12.41 22.64
N LEU A 49 6.36 13.18 23.73
CA LEU A 49 6.25 12.65 25.09
C LEU A 49 4.85 12.11 25.40
N GLY A 50 3.81 12.77 24.87
CA GLY A 50 2.42 12.30 24.94
C GLY A 50 2.24 10.95 24.28
N VAL A 51 2.81 10.76 23.09
CA VAL A 51 2.79 9.48 22.38
C VAL A 51 3.46 8.37 23.19
N ILE A 52 4.64 8.62 23.78
CA ILE A 52 5.34 7.63 24.61
C ILE A 52 4.50 7.25 25.84
N ARG A 53 3.86 8.22 26.49
CA ARG A 53 2.97 7.95 27.64
C ARG A 53 1.73 7.16 27.23
N SER A 54 1.12 7.50 26.10
CA SER A 54 -0.03 6.77 25.56
C SER A 54 0.31 5.35 25.17
N PHE A 55 1.54 5.07 24.72
CA PHE A 55 2.00 3.71 24.43
C PHE A 55 1.95 2.80 25.68
N LYS A 56 2.35 3.32 26.83
CA LYS A 56 2.23 2.58 28.09
C LYS A 56 0.77 2.25 28.41
N LEU A 57 -0.13 3.21 28.23
CA LEU A 57 -1.56 3.03 28.46
C LEU A 57 -2.16 1.98 27.52
N LEU A 58 -1.80 2.04 26.22
CA LEU A 58 -2.22 1.06 25.22
C LEU A 58 -1.78 -0.36 25.58
N TRP A 59 -0.58 -0.49 26.16
CA TRP A 59 -0.04 -1.78 26.57
C TRP A 59 -0.73 -2.35 27.81
N THR A 60 -1.02 -1.50 28.82
CA THR A 60 -1.53 -1.95 30.13
C THR A 60 -3.03 -2.03 30.21
N GLU A 61 -3.77 -1.19 29.48
CA GLU A 61 -5.22 -1.05 29.63
C GLU A 61 -6.02 -1.44 28.38
N TYR A 62 -5.41 -1.33 27.21
CA TYR A 62 -6.14 -1.52 25.93
C TYR A 62 -5.74 -2.77 25.17
N ASP A 63 -5.09 -3.75 25.79
CA ASP A 63 -4.68 -5.02 25.15
C ASP A 63 -4.08 -4.83 23.75
N LEU A 64 -3.01 -4.02 23.69
CA LEU A 64 -2.35 -3.68 22.42
C LEU A 64 -1.99 -4.91 21.60
N LEU A 65 -1.47 -5.97 22.24
CA LEU A 65 -1.05 -7.18 21.53
C LEU A 65 -2.22 -7.93 20.92
N GLY A 66 -3.32 -8.07 21.66
CA GLY A 66 -4.55 -8.69 21.14
C GLY A 66 -5.10 -7.92 19.93
N ASN A 67 -5.14 -6.58 20.03
CA ASN A 67 -5.61 -5.73 18.92
C ASN A 67 -4.69 -5.78 17.69
N VAL A 68 -3.36 -5.85 17.89
CA VAL A 68 -2.39 -6.02 16.80
C VAL A 68 -2.58 -7.37 16.12
N PHE A 69 -2.73 -8.46 16.90
CA PHE A 69 -2.96 -9.80 16.36
C PHE A 69 -4.28 -9.86 15.57
N MET A 70 -5.36 -9.30 16.10
CA MET A 70 -6.64 -9.25 15.40
C MET A 70 -6.55 -8.46 14.09
N SER A 71 -5.84 -7.33 14.08
CA SER A 71 -5.63 -6.54 12.87
C SER A 71 -4.79 -7.29 11.84
N TRP A 72 -3.72 -7.96 12.28
CA TRP A 72 -2.91 -8.82 11.41
C TRP A 72 -3.74 -9.96 10.81
N TRP A 73 -4.57 -10.61 11.64
CA TRP A 73 -5.42 -11.71 11.20
C TRP A 73 -6.45 -11.28 10.15
N ARG A 74 -7.08 -10.10 10.31
CA ARG A 74 -7.98 -9.51 9.31
C ARG A 74 -7.26 -9.30 7.97
N ILE A 75 -6.08 -8.69 8.02
CA ILE A 75 -5.27 -8.44 6.82
C ILE A 75 -4.87 -9.77 6.15
N ALA A 76 -4.43 -10.75 6.92
CA ALA A 76 -4.05 -12.06 6.40
C ALA A 76 -5.20 -12.78 5.69
N GLN A 77 -6.39 -12.77 6.29
CA GLN A 77 -7.60 -13.33 5.66
C GLN A 77 -7.97 -12.58 4.38
N ALA A 78 -8.03 -11.24 4.43
CA ALA A 78 -8.37 -10.42 3.28
C ALA A 78 -7.37 -10.63 2.13
N PHE A 79 -6.08 -10.68 2.43
CA PHE A 79 -5.03 -10.92 1.44
C PHE A 79 -5.11 -12.34 0.86
N PHE A 80 -5.32 -13.35 1.69
CA PHE A 80 -5.46 -14.74 1.22
C PHE A 80 -6.59 -14.88 0.20
N TRP A 81 -7.79 -14.40 0.53
CA TRP A 81 -8.92 -14.45 -0.40
C TRP A 81 -8.73 -13.56 -1.62
N CYS A 82 -8.06 -12.43 -1.44
CA CYS A 82 -7.67 -11.58 -2.56
C CYS A 82 -6.73 -12.31 -3.53
N ALA A 83 -5.69 -12.96 -3.01
CA ALA A 83 -4.73 -13.70 -3.81
C ALA A 83 -5.36 -14.89 -4.55
N VAL A 84 -6.26 -15.64 -3.89
CA VAL A 84 -6.98 -16.76 -4.50
C VAL A 84 -7.77 -16.34 -5.74
N VAL A 85 -8.28 -15.09 -5.77
CA VAL A 85 -9.05 -14.58 -6.92
C VAL A 85 -8.16 -13.79 -7.88
N ALA A 86 -7.35 -12.86 -7.38
CA ALA A 86 -6.60 -11.93 -8.21
C ALA A 86 -5.46 -12.60 -8.99
N ILE A 87 -4.79 -13.62 -8.41
CA ILE A 87 -3.67 -14.28 -9.09
C ILE A 87 -4.16 -15.07 -10.31
N PRO A 88 -5.14 -16.00 -10.22
CA PRO A 88 -5.64 -16.69 -11.40
C PRO A 88 -6.22 -15.74 -12.44
N LEU A 89 -6.99 -14.74 -12.00
CA LEU A 89 -7.60 -13.78 -12.89
C LEU A 89 -6.55 -12.93 -13.62
N GLY A 90 -5.51 -12.48 -12.94
CA GLY A 90 -4.42 -11.72 -13.53
C GLY A 90 -3.61 -12.51 -14.53
N ILE A 91 -3.33 -13.80 -14.26
CA ILE A 91 -2.70 -14.72 -15.22
C ILE A 91 -3.57 -14.87 -16.46
N LEU A 92 -4.88 -15.09 -16.29
CA LEU A 92 -5.82 -15.21 -17.41
C LEU A 92 -5.92 -13.92 -18.23
N MET A 93 -5.94 -12.76 -17.57
CA MET A 93 -5.95 -11.47 -18.26
C MET A 93 -4.70 -11.22 -19.10
N SER A 94 -3.53 -11.62 -18.60
CA SER A 94 -2.28 -11.53 -19.34
C SER A 94 -2.22 -12.53 -20.49
N SER A 95 -2.78 -13.72 -20.29
CA SER A 95 -2.78 -14.77 -21.31
C SER A 95 -3.80 -14.53 -22.44
N TYR A 96 -4.94 -13.95 -22.09
CA TYR A 96 -6.06 -13.75 -23.04
C TYR A 96 -6.38 -12.28 -23.22
N ARG A 97 -6.00 -11.72 -24.36
CA ARG A 97 -6.20 -10.30 -24.69
C ARG A 97 -7.65 -9.83 -24.55
N TRP A 98 -8.63 -10.64 -24.96
CA TRP A 98 -10.05 -10.30 -24.83
C TRP A 98 -10.48 -10.11 -23.37
N LEU A 99 -9.95 -10.92 -22.47
CA LEU A 99 -10.26 -10.82 -21.05
C LEU A 99 -9.64 -9.57 -20.43
N PHE A 100 -8.43 -9.21 -20.88
CA PHE A 100 -7.80 -7.96 -20.47
C PHE A 100 -8.65 -6.75 -20.91
N GLU A 101 -9.08 -6.71 -22.17
CA GLU A 101 -9.90 -5.60 -22.70
C GLU A 101 -11.28 -5.50 -22.04
N LEU A 102 -11.80 -6.62 -21.51
CA LEU A 102 -13.07 -6.65 -20.78
C LEU A 102 -12.94 -6.09 -19.36
N ILE A 103 -11.89 -6.47 -18.64
CA ILE A 103 -11.77 -6.20 -17.19
C ILE A 103 -10.98 -4.90 -16.92
N ASN A 104 -9.94 -4.62 -17.71
CA ASN A 104 -9.05 -3.48 -17.46
C ASN A 104 -9.75 -2.11 -17.45
N PRO A 105 -10.76 -1.83 -18.31
CA PRO A 105 -11.48 -0.56 -18.25
C PRO A 105 -12.16 -0.28 -16.92
N VAL A 106 -12.50 -1.32 -16.15
CA VAL A 106 -13.05 -1.21 -14.80
C VAL A 106 -11.93 -1.21 -13.75
N ALA A 107 -10.98 -2.14 -13.88
CA ALA A 107 -9.93 -2.31 -12.88
C ALA A 107 -8.96 -1.11 -12.79
N ALA A 108 -8.63 -0.48 -13.94
CA ALA A 108 -7.70 0.63 -13.96
C ALA A 108 -8.21 1.89 -13.23
N PRO A 109 -9.44 2.38 -13.44
CA PRO A 109 -10.00 3.49 -12.66
C PRO A 109 -10.14 3.17 -11.18
N MET A 110 -10.53 1.94 -10.82
CA MET A 110 -10.71 1.53 -9.42
C MET A 110 -9.44 1.69 -8.57
N ARG A 111 -8.27 1.51 -9.16
CA ARG A 111 -6.98 1.76 -8.48
C ARG A 111 -6.72 3.24 -8.20
N ALA A 112 -7.24 4.13 -9.02
CA ALA A 112 -7.04 5.57 -8.88
C ALA A 112 -8.03 6.20 -7.89
N MET A 113 -9.12 5.50 -7.56
CA MET A 113 -10.12 6.01 -6.63
C MET A 113 -9.66 5.87 -5.18
N PRO A 114 -9.92 6.88 -4.32
CA PRO A 114 -9.68 6.76 -2.89
C PRO A 114 -10.54 5.63 -2.31
N LEU A 115 -9.91 4.63 -1.71
CA LEU A 115 -10.61 3.47 -1.13
C LEU A 115 -11.66 3.92 -0.09
N THR A 116 -11.35 4.96 0.69
CA THR A 116 -12.23 5.51 1.72
C THR A 116 -13.58 6.02 1.19
N ALA A 117 -13.68 6.36 -0.09
CA ALA A 117 -14.93 6.77 -0.72
C ALA A 117 -15.98 5.63 -0.74
N PHE A 118 -15.54 4.38 -0.71
CA PHE A 118 -16.40 3.21 -0.70
C PHE A 118 -16.83 2.77 0.71
N LEU A 119 -16.21 3.28 1.77
CA LEU A 119 -16.50 2.89 3.14
C LEU A 119 -17.99 2.98 3.51
N PRO A 120 -18.73 4.06 3.20
CA PRO A 120 -20.17 4.11 3.51
C PRO A 120 -20.99 3.01 2.82
N ALA A 121 -20.62 2.64 1.59
CA ALA A 121 -21.29 1.55 0.87
C ALA A 121 -21.01 0.18 1.51
N PHE A 122 -19.78 -0.05 1.96
CA PHE A 122 -19.42 -1.30 2.66
C PHE A 122 -20.14 -1.42 4.01
N ILE A 123 -20.23 -0.33 4.78
CA ILE A 123 -21.00 -0.30 6.02
C ILE A 123 -22.49 -0.56 5.76
N ALA A 124 -23.05 0.00 4.69
CA ALA A 124 -24.45 -0.22 4.34
C ALA A 124 -24.74 -1.67 3.90
N LEU A 125 -23.79 -2.34 3.25
CA LEU A 125 -23.95 -3.71 2.75
C LEU A 125 -23.66 -4.78 3.81
N PHE A 126 -22.62 -4.58 4.64
CA PHE A 126 -22.09 -5.58 5.56
C PHE A 126 -22.27 -5.23 7.04
N GLY A 127 -22.76 -4.02 7.36
CA GLY A 127 -22.84 -3.53 8.74
C GLY A 127 -21.47 -3.02 9.26
N ILE A 128 -21.36 -2.89 10.59
CA ILE A 128 -20.13 -2.43 11.29
C ILE A 128 -19.48 -3.64 11.98
N ASP A 129 -19.30 -4.73 11.26
CA ASP A 129 -18.78 -5.99 11.79
C ASP A 129 -17.39 -6.34 11.24
N GLU A 130 -16.81 -7.45 11.69
CA GLU A 130 -15.55 -7.97 11.20
C GLU A 130 -15.60 -8.31 9.69
N THR A 131 -16.75 -8.74 9.20
CA THR A 131 -16.97 -9.07 7.79
C THR A 131 -16.78 -7.85 6.90
N GLU A 132 -17.32 -6.69 7.33
CA GLU A 132 -17.13 -5.42 6.62
C GLU A 132 -15.65 -5.08 6.49
N LYS A 133 -14.88 -5.15 7.58
CA LYS A 133 -13.46 -4.81 7.61
C LYS A 133 -12.66 -5.71 6.67
N ILE A 134 -12.92 -7.02 6.69
CA ILE A 134 -12.24 -7.98 5.80
C ILE A 134 -12.62 -7.75 4.34
N ALA A 135 -13.89 -7.54 4.05
CA ALA A 135 -14.38 -7.27 2.69
C ALA A 135 -13.83 -5.95 2.13
N PHE A 136 -13.77 -4.91 2.95
CA PHE A 136 -13.19 -3.62 2.59
C PHE A 136 -11.69 -3.71 2.31
N LEU A 137 -10.94 -4.41 3.15
CA LEU A 137 -9.51 -4.68 2.93
C LEU A 137 -9.29 -5.50 1.66
N TRP A 138 -10.11 -6.55 1.44
CA TRP A 138 -10.07 -7.36 0.24
C TRP A 138 -10.27 -6.52 -1.03
N PHE A 139 -11.31 -5.70 -1.05
CA PHE A 139 -11.63 -4.82 -2.17
C PHE A 139 -10.49 -3.84 -2.45
N GLY A 140 -9.92 -3.24 -1.42
CA GLY A 140 -8.81 -2.31 -1.56
C GLY A 140 -7.55 -2.94 -2.14
N MET A 141 -7.25 -4.18 -1.76
CA MET A 141 -6.07 -4.90 -2.25
C MET A 141 -6.28 -5.50 -3.65
N PHE A 142 -7.51 -5.86 -3.99
CA PHE A 142 -7.82 -6.65 -5.19
C PHE A 142 -7.32 -6.01 -6.49
N PHE A 143 -7.68 -4.78 -6.76
CA PHE A 143 -7.31 -4.11 -8.01
C PHE A 143 -5.81 -3.83 -8.11
N TYR A 144 -5.14 -3.61 -6.98
CA TYR A 144 -3.69 -3.45 -6.96
C TYR A 144 -2.98 -4.77 -7.23
N LEU A 145 -3.36 -5.83 -6.54
CA LEU A 145 -2.76 -7.15 -6.72
C LEU A 145 -3.01 -7.68 -8.14
N LEU A 146 -4.23 -7.51 -8.65
CA LEU A 146 -4.58 -7.87 -10.02
C LEU A 146 -3.65 -7.22 -11.05
N ALA A 147 -3.40 -5.91 -10.90
CA ALA A 147 -2.51 -5.19 -11.79
C ALA A 147 -1.06 -5.64 -11.69
N VAL A 148 -0.57 -5.89 -10.47
CA VAL A 148 0.79 -6.39 -10.24
C VAL A 148 0.96 -7.74 -10.92
N VAL A 149 0.00 -8.66 -10.77
CA VAL A 149 0.06 -9.98 -11.41
C VAL A 149 0.07 -9.86 -12.93
N VAL A 150 -0.82 -9.02 -13.50
CA VAL A 150 -0.85 -8.78 -14.96
C VAL A 150 0.49 -8.24 -15.44
N GLU A 151 1.07 -7.28 -14.74
CA GLU A 151 2.35 -6.69 -15.09
C GLU A 151 3.49 -7.71 -15.01
N GLU A 152 3.57 -8.51 -13.95
CA GLU A 152 4.62 -9.51 -13.77
C GLU A 152 4.53 -10.64 -14.81
N VAL A 153 3.33 -11.10 -15.14
CA VAL A 153 3.17 -12.10 -16.22
C VAL A 153 3.58 -11.52 -17.57
N ASN A 154 3.26 -10.26 -17.85
CA ASN A 154 3.66 -9.60 -19.11
C ASN A 154 5.17 -9.32 -19.20
N ARG A 155 5.92 -9.39 -18.08
CA ARG A 155 7.40 -9.29 -18.08
C ARG A 155 8.10 -10.58 -18.51
N VAL A 156 7.39 -11.68 -18.62
CA VAL A 156 7.95 -12.95 -19.08
C VAL A 156 8.44 -12.77 -20.52
N ASP A 157 9.71 -13.09 -20.77
CA ASP A 157 10.32 -12.91 -22.08
C ASP A 157 9.65 -13.80 -23.14
N ASN A 158 9.31 -13.21 -24.27
CA ASN A 158 8.74 -13.93 -25.41
C ASN A 158 9.65 -15.07 -25.90
N ALA A 159 10.97 -14.95 -25.73
CA ALA A 159 11.92 -16.02 -26.07
C ALA A 159 11.64 -17.33 -25.30
N LEU A 160 11.12 -17.23 -24.05
CA LEU A 160 10.70 -18.41 -23.29
C LEU A 160 9.45 -19.06 -23.88
N LEU A 161 8.49 -18.26 -24.34
CA LEU A 161 7.28 -18.74 -25.02
C LEU A 161 7.62 -19.43 -26.35
N GLU A 162 8.50 -18.82 -27.17
CA GLU A 162 8.97 -19.38 -28.43
C GLU A 162 9.73 -20.69 -28.19
N THR A 163 10.55 -20.76 -27.17
CA THR A 163 11.24 -21.99 -26.77
C THR A 163 10.24 -23.09 -26.39
N ALA A 164 9.23 -22.76 -25.62
CA ALA A 164 8.19 -23.72 -25.24
C ALA A 164 7.46 -24.26 -26.48
N TYR A 165 7.12 -23.40 -27.42
CA TYR A 165 6.47 -23.82 -28.69
C TYR A 165 7.38 -24.72 -29.54
N THR A 166 8.67 -24.43 -29.63
CA THR A 166 9.65 -25.28 -30.35
C THR A 166 9.80 -26.67 -29.71
N LEU A 167 9.58 -26.75 -28.39
CA LEU A 167 9.58 -28.00 -27.63
C LEU A 167 8.22 -28.75 -27.68
N GLY A 168 7.24 -28.22 -28.43
CA GLY A 168 5.94 -28.88 -28.65
C GLY A 168 4.82 -28.44 -27.70
N ALA A 169 4.98 -27.33 -26.98
CA ALA A 169 3.88 -26.78 -26.18
C ALA A 169 2.74 -26.33 -27.10
N ASN A 170 1.49 -26.61 -26.68
CA ASN A 170 0.32 -26.17 -27.42
C ASN A 170 -0.02 -24.73 -27.06
N GLN A 171 -0.62 -23.99 -28.01
CA GLN A 171 -1.12 -22.61 -27.79
C GLN A 171 -2.40 -22.54 -26.93
N ARG A 172 -2.88 -23.65 -26.39
CA ARG A 172 -4.08 -23.73 -25.57
C ARG A 172 -3.78 -24.08 -24.12
#